data_f1ff73ac9562ef20100ffa2638e5a34d
#
_entry.id   f1ff73ac9562ef20100ffa2638e5a34d
#
_cell.length_a   1.000
_cell.length_b   1.000
_cell.length_c   1.000
_cell.angle_alpha   90.00
_cell.angle_beta   90.00
_cell.angle_gamma   90.00
#
_symmetry.space_group_name_H-M   'P 1'
#
loop_
_entity.id
_entity.type
_entity.pdbx_description
1 polymer ?
#
loop_
_entity_poly.entity_id
_entity_poly.type
_entity_poly.pdbx_seq_one_letter_code
_entity_poly.pdbx_strand_id
1 'polypeptide(L)'
;MSKKAGKLLIVDDNRNILSAVKLLCDGIFEEAITLPSPNSLISTLHKSQPDVVLLDMNFHAGINTGNEGLYWLKEVLAKFPETKVVLFTAYADIDLAVRAMKEGAFDFVVKPWDNAKLIATLQNAYKAAKGKTKKPTKTQTAEPQTEMYWGESAEMKRVRQMVERVAITDANILITGENGTGKEVLAREIHRQSARCRKTMVSLDMGAIPETLFESELFGHMKGGVYRCPHR
;
A
#
# COMPACT_ATOMS: atom_id res chain seq x y z
N MET A 1 4.06 -22.09 -21.97
CA MET A 1 5.01 -21.19 -21.26
C MET A 1 4.31 -19.86 -21.05
N SER A 2 4.14 -19.42 -19.80
CA SER A 2 3.55 -18.11 -19.48
C SER A 2 4.45 -17.01 -20.04
N LYS A 3 3.87 -16.05 -20.77
CA LYS A 3 4.61 -14.91 -21.32
C LYS A 3 5.12 -14.06 -20.15
N LYS A 4 6.45 -13.90 -20.04
CA LYS A 4 7.06 -13.06 -19.01
C LYS A 4 6.54 -11.62 -19.12
N ALA A 5 6.41 -10.93 -17.99
CA ALA A 5 6.18 -9.49 -17.95
C ALA A 5 7.42 -8.76 -18.51
N GLY A 6 7.27 -7.50 -18.91
CA GLY A 6 8.38 -6.73 -19.49
C GLY A 6 9.50 -6.41 -18.49
N LYS A 7 10.05 -5.20 -18.54
CA LYS A 7 11.21 -4.81 -17.74
C LYS A 7 10.80 -4.13 -16.44
N LEU A 8 11.46 -4.52 -15.34
CA LEU A 8 11.30 -3.94 -14.00
C LEU A 8 12.62 -3.25 -13.58
N LEU A 9 12.52 -2.02 -13.08
CA LEU A 9 13.62 -1.34 -12.41
C LEU A 9 13.32 -1.24 -10.90
N ILE A 10 14.24 -1.71 -10.07
CA ILE A 10 14.14 -1.71 -8.60
C ILE A 10 15.17 -0.72 -8.07
N VAL A 11 14.72 0.29 -7.32
CA VAL A 11 15.55 1.36 -6.77
C VAL A 11 15.41 1.38 -5.27
N ASP A 12 16.47 1.01 -4.55
CA ASP A 12 16.50 0.90 -3.09
C ASP A 12 17.98 0.99 -2.63
N ASP A 13 18.29 1.68 -1.56
CA ASP A 13 19.67 1.78 -1.05
C ASP A 13 20.12 0.52 -0.31
N ASN A 14 19.16 -0.32 0.12
CA ASN A 14 19.43 -1.58 0.79
C ASN A 14 19.68 -2.72 -0.22
N ARG A 15 20.94 -3.13 -0.33
CA ARG A 15 21.36 -4.22 -1.23
C ARG A 15 20.66 -5.56 -0.98
N ASN A 16 20.28 -5.84 0.27
CA ASN A 16 19.57 -7.08 0.60
C ASN A 16 18.15 -7.05 0.02
N ILE A 17 17.48 -5.90 0.09
CA ILE A 17 16.16 -5.70 -0.52
C ILE A 17 16.26 -5.83 -2.05
N LEU A 18 17.23 -5.18 -2.67
CA LEU A 18 17.46 -5.30 -4.12
C LEU A 18 17.64 -6.75 -4.55
N SER A 19 18.46 -7.52 -3.82
CA SER A 19 18.72 -8.92 -4.13
C SER A 19 17.48 -9.80 -3.91
N ALA A 20 16.76 -9.60 -2.81
CA ALA A 20 15.56 -10.37 -2.49
C ALA A 20 14.44 -10.13 -3.51
N VAL A 21 14.16 -8.87 -3.85
CA VAL A 21 13.11 -8.52 -4.82
C VAL A 21 13.51 -8.97 -6.23
N LYS A 22 14.78 -8.84 -6.61
CA LYS A 22 15.26 -9.33 -7.90
C LYS A 22 15.06 -10.84 -8.03
N LEU A 23 15.46 -11.61 -7.01
CA LEU A 23 15.27 -13.06 -6.99
C LEU A 23 13.78 -13.44 -7.04
N LEU A 24 12.93 -12.71 -6.31
CA LEU A 24 11.48 -12.92 -6.32
C LEU A 24 10.85 -12.68 -7.68
N CYS A 25 11.36 -11.71 -8.43
CA CYS A 25 10.87 -11.34 -9.77
C CYS A 25 11.49 -12.16 -10.90
N ASP A 26 12.50 -13.00 -10.60
CA ASP A 26 13.12 -13.87 -11.60
C ASP A 26 12.10 -14.86 -12.15
N GLY A 27 12.12 -15.04 -13.47
CA GLY A 27 11.12 -15.85 -14.16
C GLY A 27 9.74 -15.21 -14.37
N ILE A 28 9.44 -14.09 -13.68
CA ILE A 28 8.18 -13.33 -13.81
C ILE A 28 8.35 -12.19 -14.81
N PHE A 29 9.42 -11.41 -14.67
CA PHE A 29 9.79 -10.34 -15.60
C PHE A 29 10.84 -10.82 -16.60
N GLU A 30 10.89 -10.19 -17.77
CA GLU A 30 11.93 -10.46 -18.78
C GLU A 30 13.29 -10.03 -18.26
N GLU A 31 13.33 -8.87 -17.60
CA GLU A 31 14.54 -8.29 -17.04
C GLU A 31 14.19 -7.55 -15.73
N ALA A 32 14.95 -7.80 -14.66
CA ALA A 32 14.88 -7.06 -13.40
C ALA A 32 16.23 -6.37 -13.14
N ILE A 33 16.24 -5.05 -13.29
CA ILE A 33 17.39 -4.18 -13.12
C ILE A 33 17.36 -3.63 -11.70
N THR A 34 18.52 -3.60 -11.03
CA THR A 34 18.63 -3.05 -9.67
C THR A 34 19.49 -1.80 -9.65
N LEU A 35 19.09 -0.80 -8.88
CA LEU A 35 19.79 0.47 -8.74
C LEU A 35 19.91 0.83 -7.25
N PRO A 36 21.12 0.90 -6.68
CA PRO A 36 21.29 1.16 -5.23
C PRO A 36 21.20 2.64 -4.86
N SER A 37 20.99 3.53 -5.82
CA SER A 37 20.85 4.97 -5.59
C SER A 37 20.00 5.60 -6.70
N PRO A 38 19.14 6.56 -6.40
CA PRO A 38 18.32 7.24 -7.39
C PRO A 38 19.11 8.21 -8.29
N ASN A 39 20.37 8.52 -7.98
CA ASN A 39 21.20 9.46 -8.75
C ASN A 39 21.34 9.09 -10.23
N SER A 40 21.33 7.80 -10.54
CA SER A 40 21.40 7.29 -11.92
C SER A 40 20.03 6.87 -12.47
N LEU A 41 18.94 7.16 -11.77
CA LEU A 41 17.58 6.71 -12.12
C LEU A 41 17.20 7.16 -13.53
N ILE A 42 17.28 8.45 -13.82
CA ILE A 42 16.87 9.02 -15.11
C ILE A 42 17.73 8.48 -16.27
N SER A 43 19.04 8.36 -16.08
CA SER A 43 19.92 7.79 -17.11
C SER A 43 19.64 6.29 -17.36
N THR A 44 19.30 5.56 -16.30
CA THR A 44 18.92 4.14 -16.40
C THR A 44 17.57 3.98 -17.10
N LEU A 45 16.59 4.85 -16.80
CA LEU A 45 15.30 4.87 -17.48
C LEU A 45 15.44 5.10 -18.99
N HIS A 46 16.27 6.06 -19.41
CA HIS A 46 16.54 6.30 -20.83
C HIS A 46 17.16 5.09 -21.52
N LYS A 47 18.11 4.40 -20.86
CA LYS A 47 18.83 3.27 -21.42
C LYS A 47 17.98 1.98 -21.47
N SER A 48 17.28 1.66 -20.41
CA SER A 48 16.59 0.37 -20.25
C SER A 48 15.10 0.41 -20.59
N GLN A 49 14.47 1.60 -20.54
CA GLN A 49 13.05 1.83 -20.77
C GLN A 49 12.16 0.80 -20.05
N PRO A 50 12.20 0.75 -18.70
CA PRO A 50 11.43 -0.21 -17.95
C PRO A 50 9.94 0.14 -17.99
N ASP A 51 9.10 -0.89 -17.99
CA ASP A 51 7.64 -0.73 -17.94
C ASP A 51 7.17 -0.35 -16.53
N VAL A 52 7.88 -0.85 -15.51
CA VAL A 52 7.57 -0.64 -14.10
C VAL A 52 8.82 -0.24 -13.33
N VAL A 53 8.67 0.71 -12.42
CA VAL A 53 9.70 1.10 -11.44
C VAL A 53 9.16 0.79 -10.05
N LEU A 54 9.88 0.00 -9.26
CA LEU A 54 9.71 -0.11 -7.82
C LEU A 54 10.69 0.85 -7.16
N LEU A 55 10.20 1.89 -6.50
CA LEU A 55 10.98 3.02 -6.00
C LEU A 55 10.88 3.13 -4.49
N ASP A 56 11.99 3.04 -3.79
CA ASP A 56 12.02 3.36 -2.36
C ASP A 56 11.68 4.83 -2.11
N MET A 57 11.01 5.06 -0.99
CA MET A 57 10.63 6.42 -0.56
C MET A 57 11.76 7.14 0.17
N ASN A 58 12.72 6.41 0.77
CA ASN A 58 13.77 6.94 1.62
C ASN A 58 15.13 6.32 1.25
N PHE A 59 16.07 7.16 0.78
CA PHE A 59 17.40 6.73 0.34
C PHE A 59 18.53 7.07 1.32
N HIS A 60 18.25 7.73 2.45
CA HIS A 60 19.25 8.08 3.45
C HIS A 60 18.81 7.58 4.83
N ALA A 61 19.57 6.67 5.39
CA ALA A 61 19.38 6.20 6.76
C ALA A 61 19.52 7.37 7.75
N GLY A 62 18.40 7.84 8.32
CA GLY A 62 18.39 8.84 9.39
C GLY A 62 17.46 10.05 9.20
N ILE A 63 16.98 10.33 8.00
CA ILE A 63 16.03 11.41 7.73
C ILE A 63 14.85 10.87 6.95
N ASN A 64 13.90 10.27 7.62
CA ASN A 64 12.67 9.71 7.02
C ASN A 64 11.68 10.83 6.66
N THR A 65 11.98 11.66 5.68
CA THR A 65 11.04 12.70 5.22
C THR A 65 10.18 12.24 4.05
N GLY A 66 10.55 11.13 3.38
CA GLY A 66 9.87 10.62 2.17
C GLY A 66 9.86 11.61 0.99
N ASN A 67 10.38 12.79 1.19
CA ASN A 67 10.39 13.84 0.15
C ASN A 67 11.28 13.45 -1.05
N GLU A 68 12.31 12.64 -0.84
CA GLU A 68 13.17 12.16 -1.93
C GLU A 68 12.40 11.23 -2.88
N GLY A 69 11.66 10.26 -2.35
CA GLY A 69 10.83 9.37 -3.17
C GLY A 69 9.77 10.13 -3.96
N LEU A 70 9.13 11.13 -3.36
CA LEU A 70 8.18 12.01 -4.05
C LEU A 70 8.84 12.84 -5.14
N TYR A 71 10.03 13.38 -4.90
CA TYR A 71 10.79 14.10 -5.91
C TYR A 71 11.10 13.21 -7.12
N TRP A 72 11.64 12.02 -6.88
CA TRP A 72 11.95 11.08 -7.95
C TRP A 72 10.71 10.55 -8.67
N LEU A 73 9.61 10.34 -7.95
CA LEU A 73 8.32 10.00 -8.56
C LEU A 73 7.91 11.04 -9.59
N LYS A 74 7.94 12.33 -9.23
CA LYS A 74 7.61 13.44 -10.14
C LYS A 74 8.53 13.50 -11.36
N GLU A 75 9.83 13.35 -11.13
CA GLU A 75 10.82 13.35 -12.20
C GLU A 75 10.59 12.19 -13.20
N VAL A 76 10.26 10.99 -12.68
CA VAL A 76 9.96 9.83 -13.52
C VAL A 76 8.68 10.07 -14.32
N LEU A 77 7.60 10.47 -13.68
CA LEU A 77 6.30 10.66 -14.34
C LEU A 77 6.33 11.79 -15.37
N ALA A 78 7.10 12.86 -15.11
CA ALA A 78 7.24 13.97 -16.04
C ALA A 78 8.00 13.57 -17.33
N LYS A 79 9.01 12.72 -17.21
CA LYS A 79 9.88 12.33 -18.32
C LYS A 79 9.46 11.02 -18.99
N PHE A 80 8.83 10.12 -18.24
CA PHE A 80 8.43 8.78 -18.69
C PHE A 80 6.98 8.46 -18.28
N PRO A 81 5.97 9.14 -18.86
CA PRO A 81 4.55 9.01 -18.44
C PRO A 81 3.96 7.61 -18.64
N GLU A 82 4.54 6.82 -19.53
CA GLU A 82 4.10 5.43 -19.78
C GLU A 82 4.60 4.45 -18.71
N THR A 83 5.74 4.76 -18.05
CA THR A 83 6.30 3.94 -16.98
C THR A 83 5.43 4.03 -15.73
N LYS A 84 5.08 2.89 -15.13
CA LYS A 84 4.31 2.85 -13.89
C LYS A 84 5.24 2.78 -12.69
N VAL A 85 5.04 3.67 -11.73
CA VAL A 85 5.84 3.74 -10.51
C VAL A 85 5.06 3.14 -9.37
N VAL A 86 5.61 2.08 -8.76
CA VAL A 86 5.14 1.49 -7.51
C VAL A 86 6.11 1.92 -6.42
N LEU A 87 5.58 2.46 -5.33
CA LEU A 87 6.41 2.94 -4.23
C LEU A 87 6.67 1.85 -3.21
N PHE A 88 7.84 1.88 -2.60
CA PHE A 88 8.25 0.95 -1.57
C PHE A 88 8.52 1.75 -0.29
N THR A 89 7.71 1.59 0.75
CA THR A 89 7.72 2.46 1.92
C THR A 89 7.83 1.66 3.21
N ALA A 90 8.44 2.26 4.24
CA ALA A 90 8.39 1.73 5.59
C ALA A 90 7.02 2.01 6.24
N TYR A 91 6.68 1.28 7.28
CA TYR A 91 5.34 1.24 7.93
C TYR A 91 4.83 2.61 8.43
N ALA A 92 5.71 3.60 8.65
CA ALA A 92 5.38 4.88 9.27
C ALA A 92 4.89 5.98 8.32
N ASP A 93 4.81 5.73 7.00
CA ASP A 93 4.62 6.78 5.98
C ASP A 93 3.32 6.67 5.19
N ILE A 94 2.21 6.31 5.84
CA ILE A 94 0.89 6.20 5.16
C ILE A 94 0.46 7.52 4.53
N ASP A 95 0.67 8.66 5.23
CA ASP A 95 0.34 9.98 4.68
C ASP A 95 1.17 10.30 3.45
N LEU A 96 2.40 9.87 3.44
CA LEU A 96 3.31 10.03 2.32
C LEU A 96 2.88 9.16 1.12
N ALA A 97 2.46 7.92 1.37
CA ALA A 97 1.91 7.03 0.36
C ALA A 97 0.62 7.63 -0.26
N VAL A 98 -0.27 8.18 0.57
CA VAL A 98 -1.49 8.87 0.09
C VAL A 98 -1.15 10.09 -0.77
N ARG A 99 -0.15 10.89 -0.37
CA ARG A 99 0.33 12.02 -1.17
C ARG A 99 0.90 11.56 -2.51
N ALA A 100 1.72 10.52 -2.50
CA ALA A 100 2.33 9.97 -3.69
C ALA A 100 1.29 9.41 -4.68
N MET A 101 0.24 8.77 -4.19
CA MET A 101 -0.89 8.34 -5.03
C MET A 101 -1.61 9.51 -5.69
N LYS A 102 -1.78 10.63 -4.99
CA LYS A 102 -2.33 11.88 -5.57
C LYS A 102 -1.41 12.49 -6.62
N GLU A 103 -0.11 12.30 -6.48
CA GLU A 103 0.91 12.77 -7.41
C GLU A 103 1.13 11.85 -8.61
N GLY A 104 0.42 10.72 -8.67
CA GLY A 104 0.38 9.85 -9.85
C GLY A 104 1.14 8.53 -9.70
N ALA A 105 1.60 8.14 -8.53
CA ALA A 105 2.08 6.78 -8.30
C ALA A 105 1.01 5.76 -8.71
N PHE A 106 1.42 4.63 -9.24
CA PHE A 106 0.49 3.56 -9.63
C PHE A 106 -0.07 2.85 -8.39
N ASP A 107 0.80 2.51 -7.44
CA ASP A 107 0.46 1.83 -6.19
C ASP A 107 1.62 1.96 -5.20
N PHE A 108 1.45 1.42 -4.00
CA PHE A 108 2.52 1.34 -3.01
C PHE A 108 2.54 -0.03 -2.30
N VAL A 109 3.70 -0.44 -1.82
CA VAL A 109 3.92 -1.66 -1.03
C VAL A 109 4.67 -1.29 0.23
N VAL A 110 4.22 -1.80 1.37
CA VAL A 110 4.80 -1.54 2.69
C VAL A 110 5.88 -2.57 3.02
N LYS A 111 7.00 -2.13 3.61
CA LYS A 111 8.07 -2.97 4.15
C LYS A 111 7.78 -3.31 5.63
N PRO A 112 7.84 -4.56 6.10
CA PRO A 112 8.10 -5.77 5.32
C PRO A 112 6.89 -6.17 4.47
N TRP A 113 7.14 -6.80 3.32
CA TRP A 113 6.13 -7.12 2.32
C TRP A 113 5.73 -8.60 2.31
N ASP A 114 4.52 -8.85 1.83
CA ASP A 114 4.09 -10.18 1.38
C ASP A 114 4.51 -10.40 -0.08
N ASN A 115 5.15 -11.53 -0.37
CA ASN A 115 5.70 -11.84 -1.70
C ASN A 115 4.60 -11.93 -2.77
N ALA A 116 3.46 -12.54 -2.46
CA ALA A 116 2.37 -12.71 -3.42
C ALA A 116 1.74 -11.35 -3.74
N LYS A 117 1.57 -10.48 -2.73
CA LYS A 117 1.05 -9.13 -2.88
C LYS A 117 1.99 -8.26 -3.72
N LEU A 118 3.30 -8.28 -3.43
CA LEU A 118 4.29 -7.54 -4.22
C LEU A 118 4.27 -7.95 -5.68
N ILE A 119 4.31 -9.26 -5.97
CA ILE A 119 4.25 -9.78 -7.35
C ILE A 119 2.96 -9.33 -8.04
N ALA A 120 1.81 -9.47 -7.39
CA ALA A 120 0.52 -9.07 -7.95
C ALA A 120 0.48 -7.58 -8.29
N THR A 121 0.97 -6.71 -7.39
CA THR A 121 1.06 -5.26 -7.61
C THR A 121 1.95 -4.92 -8.81
N LEU A 122 3.14 -5.50 -8.90
CA LEU A 122 4.07 -5.26 -10.02
C LEU A 122 3.52 -5.77 -11.36
N GLN A 123 2.85 -6.92 -11.38
CA GLN A 123 2.18 -7.43 -12.58
C GLN A 123 1.00 -6.56 -13.02
N ASN A 124 0.23 -6.02 -12.08
CA ASN A 124 -0.85 -5.09 -12.39
C ASN A 124 -0.32 -3.77 -12.96
N ALA A 125 0.77 -3.24 -12.39
CA ALA A 125 1.46 -2.08 -12.93
C ALA A 125 1.93 -2.31 -14.37
N TYR A 126 2.53 -3.47 -14.64
CA TYR A 126 2.94 -3.85 -16.00
C TYR A 126 1.75 -3.92 -16.98
N LYS A 127 0.65 -4.55 -16.59
CA LYS A 127 -0.57 -4.62 -17.42
C LYS A 127 -1.09 -3.23 -17.75
N ALA A 128 -1.04 -2.31 -16.78
CA ALA A 128 -1.45 -0.93 -16.97
C ALA A 128 -0.51 -0.16 -17.91
N ALA A 129 0.81 -0.38 -17.83
CA ALA A 129 1.79 0.20 -18.73
C ALA A 129 1.57 -0.21 -20.20
N LYS A 130 1.14 -1.44 -20.44
CA LYS A 130 0.84 -1.94 -21.80
C LYS A 130 -0.56 -1.58 -22.34
N GLY A 131 -1.29 -0.70 -21.66
CA GLY A 131 -2.62 -0.25 -22.13
C GLY A 131 -3.71 -1.34 -22.16
N LYS A 132 -3.45 -2.50 -21.52
CA LYS A 132 -4.37 -3.64 -21.48
C LYS A 132 -5.43 -3.56 -20.38
N THR A 133 -5.37 -2.52 -19.55
CA THR A 133 -6.40 -2.20 -18.57
C THR A 133 -6.98 -0.84 -18.89
N LYS A 134 -8.30 -0.75 -18.97
CA LYS A 134 -9.02 0.54 -18.94
C LYS A 134 -8.40 1.37 -17.82
N LYS A 135 -8.23 2.71 -18.05
CA LYS A 135 -7.73 3.66 -17.02
C LYS A 135 -8.17 3.19 -15.65
N PRO A 136 -7.27 3.15 -14.64
CA PRO A 136 -7.72 2.95 -13.29
C PRO A 136 -8.67 4.11 -12.98
N THR A 137 -9.95 3.86 -13.07
CA THR A 137 -10.94 4.63 -12.35
C THR A 137 -10.40 4.65 -10.94
N LYS A 138 -10.27 5.83 -10.32
CA LYS A 138 -9.84 6.05 -8.94
C LYS A 138 -10.16 4.81 -8.11
N THR A 139 -9.21 3.92 -8.01
CA THR A 139 -9.33 2.79 -7.12
C THR A 139 -9.00 3.39 -5.75
N GLN A 140 -10.01 3.96 -5.12
CA GLN A 140 -10.20 3.62 -3.72
C GLN A 140 -9.73 2.18 -3.62
N THR A 141 -8.87 1.85 -2.69
CA THR A 141 -8.56 0.49 -2.29
C THR A 141 -9.88 -0.24 -2.01
N ALA A 142 -10.58 -0.59 -3.07
CA ALA A 142 -11.57 -1.61 -3.03
C ALA A 142 -10.74 -2.90 -3.03
N GLU A 143 -10.36 -3.35 -1.83
CA GLU A 143 -10.24 -4.78 -1.61
C GLU A 143 -11.42 -5.45 -2.32
N PRO A 144 -11.23 -6.62 -2.95
CA PRO A 144 -12.34 -7.30 -3.58
C PRO A 144 -13.48 -7.27 -2.56
N GLN A 145 -14.57 -6.62 -2.90
CA GLN A 145 -15.80 -6.67 -2.12
C GLN A 145 -16.28 -8.11 -2.26
N THR A 146 -15.65 -9.00 -1.53
CA THR A 146 -16.22 -10.28 -1.22
C THR A 146 -17.39 -9.93 -0.32
N GLU A 147 -18.58 -9.91 -0.91
CA GLU A 147 -19.81 -9.85 -0.13
C GLU A 147 -19.68 -10.91 0.96
N MET A 148 -19.92 -10.52 2.20
CA MET A 148 -19.81 -11.44 3.31
C MET A 148 -20.79 -12.59 3.09
N TYR A 149 -20.24 -13.82 2.99
CA TYR A 149 -21.10 -15.00 2.99
C TYR A 149 -21.68 -15.22 4.37
N TRP A 150 -22.98 -15.02 4.49
CA TRP A 150 -23.68 -15.05 5.79
C TRP A 150 -24.05 -16.44 6.30
N GLY A 151 -23.81 -17.49 5.58
CA GLY A 151 -24.24 -18.81 6.01
C GLY A 151 -25.76 -18.91 6.33
N GLU A 152 -26.24 -20.11 6.65
CA GLU A 152 -27.67 -20.35 6.91
C GLU A 152 -27.99 -20.64 8.38
N SER A 153 -26.99 -20.65 9.27
CA SER A 153 -27.20 -20.95 10.68
C SER A 153 -28.04 -19.87 11.37
N ALA A 154 -28.78 -20.26 12.40
CA ALA A 154 -29.63 -19.36 13.17
C ALA A 154 -28.81 -18.25 13.84
N GLU A 155 -27.59 -18.57 14.29
CA GLU A 155 -26.64 -17.65 14.90
C GLU A 155 -26.21 -16.58 13.90
N MET A 156 -25.82 -16.96 12.69
CA MET A 156 -25.41 -16.02 11.65
C MET A 156 -26.56 -15.13 11.18
N LYS A 157 -27.79 -15.66 11.12
CA LYS A 157 -28.97 -14.84 10.83
C LYS A 157 -29.20 -13.78 11.92
N ARG A 158 -28.97 -14.11 13.18
CA ARG A 158 -29.03 -13.14 14.30
C ARG A 158 -27.95 -12.07 14.20
N VAL A 159 -26.70 -12.48 13.89
CA VAL A 159 -25.59 -11.54 13.69
C VAL A 159 -25.89 -10.60 12.53
N ARG A 160 -26.42 -11.11 11.41
CA ARG A 160 -26.81 -10.29 10.26
C ARG A 160 -27.86 -9.24 10.63
N GLN A 161 -28.93 -9.65 11.33
CA GLN A 161 -29.98 -8.72 11.78
C GLN A 161 -29.44 -7.65 12.74
N MET A 162 -28.46 -8.01 13.58
CA MET A 162 -27.77 -7.06 14.45
C MET A 162 -26.96 -6.06 13.66
N VAL A 163 -26.18 -6.51 12.67
CA VAL A 163 -25.40 -5.66 11.77
C VAL A 163 -26.29 -4.66 11.04
N GLU A 164 -27.40 -5.12 10.45
CA GLU A 164 -28.34 -4.25 9.74
C GLU A 164 -28.91 -3.13 10.64
N ARG A 165 -29.08 -3.40 11.94
CA ARG A 165 -29.55 -2.40 12.90
C ARG A 165 -28.47 -1.42 13.36
N VAL A 166 -27.23 -1.92 13.61
CA VAL A 166 -26.17 -1.08 14.19
C VAL A 166 -25.41 -0.29 13.12
N ALA A 167 -25.34 -0.79 11.89
CA ALA A 167 -24.58 -0.15 10.81
C ALA A 167 -25.08 1.27 10.47
N ILE A 168 -26.37 1.53 10.64
CA ILE A 168 -26.98 2.84 10.37
C ILE A 168 -26.81 3.84 11.51
N THR A 169 -26.22 3.43 12.64
CA THR A 169 -26.00 4.28 13.83
C THR A 169 -24.55 4.76 13.90
N ASP A 170 -24.31 5.79 14.72
CA ASP A 170 -22.95 6.27 15.04
C ASP A 170 -22.38 5.63 16.34
N ALA A 171 -22.99 4.54 16.82
CA ALA A 171 -22.56 3.86 18.02
C ALA A 171 -21.18 3.16 17.83
N ASN A 172 -20.39 3.10 18.90
CA ASN A 172 -19.17 2.29 18.93
C ASN A 172 -19.56 0.81 18.99
N ILE A 173 -18.94 0.00 18.13
CA ILE A 173 -19.24 -1.43 18.00
C ILE A 173 -18.03 -2.23 18.45
N LEU A 174 -18.22 -3.14 19.41
CA LEU A 174 -17.22 -4.11 19.83
C LEU A 174 -17.53 -5.46 19.20
N ILE A 175 -16.58 -6.01 18.41
CA ILE A 175 -16.68 -7.33 17.80
C ILE A 175 -15.71 -8.26 18.54
N THR A 176 -16.24 -9.30 19.18
CA THR A 176 -15.46 -10.31 19.91
C THR A 176 -15.58 -11.68 19.26
N GLY A 177 -14.59 -12.54 19.47
CA GLY A 177 -14.55 -13.89 18.94
C GLY A 177 -13.12 -14.43 18.84
N GLU A 178 -12.96 -15.72 18.58
CA GLU A 178 -11.66 -16.38 18.43
C GLU A 178 -10.89 -15.89 17.20
N ASN A 179 -9.58 -16.19 17.14
CA ASN A 179 -8.78 -15.86 15.96
C ASN A 179 -9.29 -16.65 14.74
N GLY A 180 -9.32 -15.97 13.59
CA GLY A 180 -9.79 -16.58 12.34
C GLY A 180 -11.31 -16.63 12.13
N THR A 181 -12.13 -16.17 13.07
CA THR A 181 -13.61 -16.19 12.94
C THR A 181 -14.21 -15.14 12.01
N GLY A 182 -13.39 -14.37 11.31
CA GLY A 182 -13.88 -13.39 10.33
C GLY A 182 -14.31 -12.03 10.90
N LYS A 183 -13.84 -11.65 12.10
CA LYS A 183 -14.16 -10.36 12.73
C LYS A 183 -13.88 -9.15 11.83
N GLU A 184 -12.77 -9.20 11.09
CA GLU A 184 -12.41 -8.14 10.14
C GLU A 184 -13.39 -8.05 8.96
N VAL A 185 -13.80 -9.19 8.43
CA VAL A 185 -14.80 -9.25 7.35
C VAL A 185 -16.13 -8.67 7.83
N LEU A 186 -16.52 -8.98 9.07
CA LEU A 186 -17.72 -8.41 9.69
C LEU A 186 -17.63 -6.90 9.90
N ALA A 187 -16.49 -6.39 10.34
CA ALA A 187 -16.26 -4.95 10.50
C ALA A 187 -16.35 -4.20 9.15
N ARG A 188 -15.80 -4.76 8.09
CA ARG A 188 -15.91 -4.22 6.72
C ARG A 188 -17.36 -4.23 6.23
N GLU A 189 -18.10 -5.27 6.52
CA GLU A 189 -19.50 -5.37 6.15
C GLU A 189 -20.36 -4.33 6.89
N ILE A 190 -20.11 -4.09 8.17
CA ILE A 190 -20.76 -3.02 8.96
C ILE A 190 -20.46 -1.65 8.32
N HIS A 191 -19.19 -1.39 7.97
CA HIS A 191 -18.81 -0.15 7.31
C HIS A 191 -19.51 0.01 5.95
N ARG A 192 -19.58 -1.06 5.15
CA ARG A 192 -20.26 -1.07 3.85
C ARG A 192 -21.75 -0.70 3.96
N GLN A 193 -22.43 -1.09 5.03
CA GLN A 193 -23.84 -0.79 5.29
C GLN A 193 -24.05 0.53 6.03
N SER A 194 -22.99 1.21 6.48
CA SER A 194 -23.09 2.44 7.26
C SER A 194 -23.32 3.69 6.39
N ALA A 195 -23.75 4.77 7.03
CA ALA A 195 -23.82 6.09 6.40
C ALA A 195 -22.44 6.59 5.89
N ARG A 196 -21.36 5.99 6.38
CA ARG A 196 -19.96 6.29 6.02
C ARG A 196 -19.37 5.35 4.97
N CYS A 197 -20.15 4.53 4.30
CA CYS A 197 -19.71 3.53 3.30
C CYS A 197 -18.89 4.12 2.13
N ARG A 198 -19.03 5.42 1.86
CA ARG A 198 -18.24 6.14 0.84
C ARG A 198 -16.94 6.74 1.37
N LYS A 199 -16.72 6.70 2.67
CA LYS A 199 -15.48 7.17 3.30
C LYS A 199 -14.51 6.02 3.43
N THR A 200 -13.21 6.32 3.47
CA THR A 200 -12.17 5.30 3.69
C THR A 200 -12.32 4.71 5.08
N MET A 201 -12.37 3.38 5.19
CA MET A 201 -12.21 2.66 6.44
C MET A 201 -10.72 2.56 6.77
N VAL A 202 -10.32 3.02 7.94
CA VAL A 202 -8.95 2.87 8.44
C VAL A 202 -8.92 1.70 9.40
N SER A 203 -8.08 0.72 9.15
CA SER A 203 -7.85 -0.42 10.04
C SER A 203 -6.50 -0.23 10.75
N LEU A 204 -6.51 -0.27 12.08
CA LEU A 204 -5.32 -0.13 12.91
C LEU A 204 -5.14 -1.42 13.72
N ASP A 205 -3.97 -2.03 13.62
CA ASP A 205 -3.57 -3.13 14.49
C ASP A 205 -2.86 -2.55 15.71
N MET A 206 -3.58 -2.53 16.82
CA MET A 206 -3.09 -1.97 18.09
C MET A 206 -1.90 -2.75 18.66
N GLY A 207 -1.75 -4.03 18.31
CA GLY A 207 -0.59 -4.84 18.71
C GLY A 207 0.67 -4.52 17.91
N ALA A 208 0.53 -3.91 16.74
CA ALA A 208 1.65 -3.54 15.89
C ALA A 208 2.16 -2.10 16.13
N ILE A 209 1.43 -1.28 16.90
CA ILE A 209 1.80 0.10 17.18
C ILE A 209 2.60 0.16 18.49
N PRO A 210 3.85 0.67 18.49
CA PRO A 210 4.59 0.93 19.71
C PRO A 210 3.83 1.90 20.61
N GLU A 211 3.83 1.65 21.93
CA GLU A 211 3.11 2.46 22.93
C GLU A 211 3.48 3.96 22.85
N THR A 212 4.74 4.26 22.53
CA THR A 212 5.26 5.63 22.37
C THR A 212 4.72 6.39 21.16
N LEU A 213 4.19 5.68 20.16
CA LEU A 213 3.64 6.26 18.91
C LEU A 213 2.12 6.23 18.87
N PHE A 214 1.49 5.59 19.85
CA PHE A 214 0.07 5.31 19.87
C PHE A 214 -0.82 6.56 19.68
N GLU A 215 -0.57 7.59 20.46
CA GLU A 215 -1.34 8.84 20.37
C GLU A 215 -1.13 9.55 19.04
N SER A 216 0.10 9.54 18.54
CA SER A 216 0.45 10.21 17.30
C SER A 216 -0.12 9.51 16.06
N GLU A 217 -0.20 8.18 16.09
CA GLU A 217 -0.81 7.38 15.01
C GLU A 217 -2.34 7.52 15.02
N LEU A 218 -2.97 7.61 16.19
CA LEU A 218 -4.43 7.74 16.31
C LEU A 218 -4.95 9.15 16.02
N PHE A 219 -4.25 10.17 16.50
CA PHE A 219 -4.75 11.55 16.50
C PHE A 219 -3.93 12.50 15.61
N GLY A 220 -2.84 11.99 15.02
CA GLY A 220 -1.95 12.79 14.18
C GLY A 220 -1.05 13.74 14.98
N HIS A 221 -0.13 14.40 14.28
CA HIS A 221 0.80 15.39 14.86
C HIS A 221 0.39 16.79 14.48
N MET A 222 0.49 17.72 15.42
CA MET A 222 0.49 19.16 15.08
C MET A 222 1.79 19.51 14.35
N LYS A 223 1.68 20.22 13.24
CA LYS A 223 2.82 20.70 12.46
C LYS A 223 3.72 21.55 13.34
N GLY A 224 4.94 21.04 13.72
CA GLY A 224 5.91 21.77 14.52
C GLY A 224 6.10 21.33 15.99
N GLY A 225 5.42 20.26 16.44
CA GLY A 225 5.60 19.71 17.78
C GLY A 225 6.91 18.95 17.93
N VAL A 226 7.90 19.53 18.63
CA VAL A 226 9.10 18.81 19.07
C VAL A 226 8.74 18.07 20.35
N TYR A 227 8.77 16.74 20.34
CA TYR A 227 8.63 15.93 21.56
C TYR A 227 9.82 16.18 22.48
N ARG A 228 9.58 16.91 23.58
CA ARG A 228 10.44 16.85 24.75
C ARG A 228 9.95 15.71 25.63
N CYS A 229 10.68 14.60 25.66
CA CYS A 229 10.47 13.58 26.70
C CYS A 229 10.71 14.21 28.06
N PRO A 230 9.78 14.18 29.02
CA PRO A 230 10.12 14.48 30.40
C PRO A 230 10.88 13.29 30.96
N HIS A 231 12.17 13.47 31.21
CA HIS A 231 12.91 12.59 32.10
C HIS A 231 12.27 12.66 33.49
N ARG A 232 11.79 11.54 33.99
CA ARG A 232 11.90 11.11 35.38
C ARG A 232 12.07 9.60 35.48
#